data_3ac84e9270e634e61ca2e2a801118d9f
#
_entry.id   3ac84e9270e634e61ca2e2a801118d9f
#
_cell.length_a   1.000
_cell.length_b   1.000
_cell.length_c   1.000
_cell.angle_alpha   90.00
_cell.angle_beta   90.00
_cell.angle_gamma   90.00
#
_symmetry.space_group_name_H-M   'P 1'
#
loop_
_entity.id
_entity.type
_entity.pdbx_description
1 polymer ?
#
loop_
_entity_poly.entity_id
_entity_poly.type
_entity_poly.pdbx_seq_one_letter_code
_entity_poly.pdbx_strand_id
1 'polypeptide(L)'
;DEKYTNQYTVNKLFSDENPVDALKRELLTLSVEDYMQTVKDIRFPKRSEMREFGKVYNGTDDVYIKIRVELLGMYGNTTTFVMSFHFAEKAFTPEMFPYKKN
;
A
#
# COMPACT_ATOMS: atom_id res chain seq x y z
N ASP A 1 1.99 -13.26 12.01
CA ASP A 1 2.35 -12.48 13.19
C ASP A 1 1.55 -11.20 13.23
N GLU A 2 0.97 -10.92 14.38
CA GLU A 2 0.12 -9.75 14.59
C GLU A 2 0.80 -8.43 14.20
N LYS A 3 2.11 -8.34 14.40
CA LYS A 3 2.92 -7.17 14.09
C LYS A 3 2.84 -6.76 12.61
N TYR A 4 2.56 -7.71 11.72
CA TYR A 4 2.52 -7.46 10.28
C TYR A 4 1.09 -7.37 9.74
N THR A 5 0.11 -7.06 10.58
CA THR A 5 -1.26 -6.84 10.14
C THR A 5 -1.51 -5.37 9.83
N ASN A 6 -2.51 -5.12 9.00
CA ASN A 6 -2.93 -3.76 8.68
C ASN A 6 -3.39 -3.03 9.94
N GLN A 7 -4.21 -3.69 10.74
CA GLN A 7 -4.76 -3.08 11.95
C GLN A 7 -3.67 -2.66 12.93
N TYR A 8 -2.71 -3.54 13.18
CA TYR A 8 -1.61 -3.24 14.09
C TYR A 8 -0.81 -2.02 13.60
N THR A 9 -0.47 -2.01 12.31
CA THR A 9 0.33 -0.94 11.71
C THR A 9 -0.37 0.42 11.79
N VAL A 10 -1.63 0.46 11.37
CA VAL A 10 -2.41 1.71 11.36
C VAL A 10 -2.58 2.24 12.78
N ASN A 11 -2.88 1.37 13.75
CA ASN A 11 -3.02 1.76 15.14
C ASN A 11 -1.71 2.28 15.72
N LYS A 12 -0.59 1.69 15.33
CA LYS A 12 0.72 2.10 15.83
C LYS A 12 1.16 3.44 15.26
N LEU A 13 0.95 3.65 13.96
CA LEU A 13 1.39 4.87 13.28
C LEU A 13 0.44 6.05 13.52
N PHE A 14 -0.86 5.79 13.63
CA PHE A 14 -1.89 6.81 13.65
C PHE A 14 -2.86 6.58 14.82
N SER A 15 -2.32 6.41 16.03
CA SER A 15 -3.08 6.00 17.22
C SER A 15 -4.21 6.95 17.60
N ASP A 16 -4.08 8.24 17.30
CA ASP A 16 -5.06 9.26 17.68
C ASP A 16 -6.01 9.63 16.55
N GLU A 17 -6.01 8.85 15.47
CA GLU A 17 -6.80 9.16 14.28
C GLU A 17 -7.81 8.07 13.97
N ASN A 18 -8.87 8.45 13.25
CA ASN A 18 -9.75 7.45 12.65
C ASN A 18 -8.97 6.65 11.60
N PRO A 19 -8.94 5.31 11.70
CA PRO A 19 -8.11 4.49 10.81
C PRO A 19 -8.43 4.66 9.33
N VAL A 20 -9.70 4.78 8.97
CA VAL A 20 -10.11 4.94 7.58
C VAL A 20 -9.64 6.27 7.02
N ASP A 21 -9.80 7.35 7.81
CA ASP A 21 -9.36 8.67 7.39
C ASP A 21 -7.84 8.73 7.25
N ALA A 22 -7.11 8.11 8.16
CA ALA A 22 -5.66 8.03 8.10
C ALA A 22 -5.22 7.31 6.83
N LEU A 23 -5.81 6.14 6.52
CA LEU A 23 -5.49 5.40 5.31
C LEU A 23 -5.76 6.21 4.03
N LYS A 24 -6.92 6.86 3.96
CA LYS A 24 -7.26 7.70 2.80
C LYS A 24 -6.22 8.79 2.58
N ARG A 25 -5.84 9.47 3.65
CA ARG A 25 -4.82 10.52 3.56
C ARG A 25 -3.48 9.96 3.09
N GLU A 26 -3.05 8.82 3.66
CA GLU A 26 -1.75 8.24 3.33
C GLU A 26 -1.70 7.72 1.90
N LEU A 27 -2.78 7.15 1.40
CA LEU A 27 -2.84 6.70 0.01
C LEU A 27 -2.67 7.86 -0.98
N LEU A 28 -3.15 9.04 -0.62
CA LEU A 28 -2.98 10.24 -1.47
C LEU A 28 -1.53 10.72 -1.53
N THR A 29 -0.68 10.28 -0.62
CA THR A 29 0.74 10.65 -0.63
C THR A 29 1.59 9.72 -1.51
N LEU A 30 1.03 8.63 -2.01
CA LEU A 30 1.78 7.69 -2.85
C LEU A 30 2.19 8.33 -4.17
N SER A 31 3.43 8.08 -4.56
CA SER A 31 3.99 8.57 -5.82
C SER A 31 4.70 7.44 -6.55
N VAL A 32 5.13 7.71 -7.78
CA VAL A 32 5.89 6.72 -8.56
C VAL A 32 7.20 6.33 -7.87
N GLU A 33 7.76 7.21 -7.04
CA GLU A 33 8.99 6.89 -6.32
C GLU A 33 8.78 5.81 -5.26
N ASP A 34 7.54 5.68 -4.78
CA ASP A 34 7.18 4.67 -3.78
C ASP A 34 6.82 3.32 -4.42
N TYR A 35 6.65 3.30 -5.73
CA TYR A 35 6.22 2.11 -6.47
C TYR A 35 7.30 1.04 -6.49
N MET A 36 6.90 -0.20 -6.26
CA MET A 36 7.77 -1.37 -6.29
C MET A 36 7.50 -2.21 -7.54
N GLN A 37 6.32 -2.76 -7.66
CA GLN A 37 5.95 -3.65 -8.78
C GLN A 37 4.45 -3.85 -8.88
N THR A 38 4.03 -4.41 -10.00
CA THR A 38 2.65 -4.81 -10.24
C THR A 38 2.59 -6.32 -10.28
N VAL A 39 1.61 -6.90 -9.58
CA VAL A 39 1.45 -8.35 -9.51
C VAL A 39 0.04 -8.75 -9.91
N LYS A 40 -0.09 -9.95 -10.48
CA LYS A 40 -1.40 -10.53 -10.80
C LYS A 40 -1.96 -11.23 -9.58
N ASP A 41 -3.28 -11.18 -9.48
CA ASP A 41 -3.99 -11.98 -8.47
C ASP A 41 -4.17 -13.39 -9.02
N ILE A 42 -3.37 -14.32 -8.53
CA ILE A 42 -3.38 -15.69 -9.01
C ILE A 42 -4.72 -16.38 -8.71
N ARG A 43 -5.35 -16.02 -7.58
CA ARG A 43 -6.63 -16.60 -7.19
C ARG A 43 -7.78 -16.12 -8.07
N PHE A 44 -7.71 -14.88 -8.52
CA PHE A 44 -8.79 -14.24 -9.27
C PHE A 44 -8.20 -13.56 -10.51
N PRO A 45 -7.78 -14.35 -11.52
CA PRO A 45 -7.04 -13.81 -12.66
C PRO A 45 -7.84 -12.84 -13.54
N LYS A 46 -9.16 -12.80 -13.36
CA LYS A 46 -10.01 -11.85 -14.09
C LYS A 46 -10.12 -10.49 -13.42
N ARG A 47 -9.64 -10.38 -12.16
CA ARG A 47 -9.61 -9.09 -11.47
C ARG A 47 -8.43 -8.27 -11.93
N SER A 48 -8.51 -6.97 -11.69
CA SER A 48 -7.40 -6.07 -11.99
C SER A 48 -6.16 -6.44 -11.20
N GLU A 49 -5.01 -6.09 -11.75
CA GLU A 49 -3.71 -6.33 -11.11
C GLU A 49 -3.59 -5.50 -9.84
N MET A 50 -2.71 -5.95 -8.96
CA MET A 50 -2.41 -5.26 -7.72
C MET A 50 -1.07 -4.53 -7.85
N ARG A 51 -0.97 -3.34 -7.24
CA ARG A 51 0.26 -2.56 -7.24
C ARG A 51 0.81 -2.49 -5.84
N GLU A 52 2.12 -2.72 -5.75
CA GLU A 52 2.85 -2.72 -4.49
C GLU A 52 3.71 -1.48 -4.38
N PHE A 53 3.65 -0.86 -3.19
CA PHE A 53 4.41 0.34 -2.85
C PHE A 53 5.07 0.14 -1.50
N GLY A 54 6.08 0.95 -1.24
CA GLY A 54 6.71 1.00 0.07
C GLY A 54 6.96 2.43 0.48
N LYS A 55 6.74 2.70 1.76
CA LYS A 55 7.05 4.00 2.37
C LYS A 55 7.77 3.78 3.68
N VAL A 56 8.57 4.77 4.06
CA VAL A 56 9.26 4.75 5.36
C VAL A 56 8.62 5.80 6.25
N TYR A 57 8.16 5.38 7.41
CA TYR A 57 7.59 6.26 8.40
C TYR A 57 8.57 6.45 9.56
N ASN A 58 8.55 7.64 10.15
CA ASN A 58 9.39 7.95 11.30
C ASN A 58 10.89 7.65 11.08
N GLY A 59 11.32 7.71 9.83
CA GLY A 59 12.71 7.51 9.45
C GLY A 59 13.19 6.06 9.42
N THR A 60 12.48 5.13 10.05
CA THR A 60 12.94 3.74 10.21
C THR A 60 11.90 2.66 9.97
N ASP A 61 10.62 3.03 9.92
CA ASP A 61 9.55 2.03 9.85
C ASP A 61 9.14 1.79 8.40
N ASP A 62 9.64 0.72 7.81
CA ASP A 62 9.26 0.32 6.46
C ASP A 62 7.83 -0.21 6.46
N VAL A 63 6.97 0.36 5.62
CA VAL A 63 5.58 -0.05 5.49
C VAL A 63 5.30 -0.51 4.06
N TYR A 64 4.82 -1.75 3.95
CA TYR A 64 4.43 -2.36 2.70
C TYR A 64 2.97 -2.05 2.41
N ILE A 65 2.70 -1.58 1.18
CA ILE A 65 1.36 -1.16 0.75
C ILE A 65 1.01 -1.89 -0.54
N LYS A 66 -0.16 -2.53 -0.56
CA LYS A 66 -0.66 -3.16 -1.79
C LYS A 66 -2.09 -2.70 -2.03
N ILE A 67 -2.35 -2.24 -3.24
CA ILE A 67 -3.67 -1.75 -3.62
C ILE A 67 -4.14 -2.41 -4.90
N ARG A 68 -5.46 -2.45 -5.06
CA ARG A 68 -6.12 -2.80 -6.31
C ARG A 68 -7.08 -1.66 -6.66
N VAL A 69 -7.05 -1.21 -7.90
CA VAL A 69 -8.00 -0.22 -8.41
C VAL A 69 -8.92 -0.93 -9.39
N GLU A 70 -10.21 -0.93 -9.10
CA GLU A 70 -11.20 -1.57 -9.96
C GLU A 70 -12.16 -0.54 -10.57
N LEU A 71 -12.49 -0.76 -11.84
CA LEU A 71 -13.46 0.04 -12.54
C LEU A 71 -14.87 -0.42 -12.12
N LEU A 72 -15.67 0.54 -11.65
CA LEU A 72 -17.05 0.28 -11.22
C LEU A 72 -18.02 0.82 -12.26
N GLY A 73 -18.67 -0.10 -13.00
CA GLY A 73 -19.73 0.25 -13.93
C GLY A 73 -19.23 0.97 -15.19
N MET A 74 -20.20 1.42 -15.99
CA MET A 74 -19.96 1.94 -17.34
C MET A 74 -19.56 3.42 -17.38
N TYR A 75 -19.57 4.10 -16.27
CA TYR A 75 -19.29 5.55 -16.22
C TYR A 75 -17.85 5.89 -15.84
N GLY A 76 -16.98 4.90 -15.79
CA GLY A 76 -15.56 5.13 -15.48
C GLY A 76 -15.23 5.38 -14.02
N ASN A 77 -16.18 5.20 -13.12
CA ASN A 77 -15.90 5.32 -11.69
C ASN A 77 -14.97 4.21 -11.24
N THR A 78 -14.04 4.54 -10.34
CA THR A 78 -13.11 3.56 -9.80
C THR A 78 -13.22 3.48 -8.28
N THR A 79 -12.84 2.32 -7.74
CA THR A 79 -12.69 2.13 -6.29
C THR A 79 -11.32 1.55 -6.03
N THR A 80 -10.65 2.08 -5.02
CA THR A 80 -9.35 1.57 -4.57
C THR A 80 -9.56 0.68 -3.36
N PHE A 81 -9.10 -0.57 -3.48
CA PHE A 81 -9.09 -1.51 -2.37
C PHE A 81 -7.68 -1.56 -1.77
N VAL A 82 -7.59 -1.31 -0.47
CA VAL A 82 -6.32 -1.46 0.24
C VAL A 82 -6.20 -2.90 0.67
N MET A 83 -5.33 -3.64 -0.01
CA MET A 83 -5.09 -5.05 0.30
C MET A 83 -4.12 -5.19 1.47
N SER A 84 -3.13 -4.32 1.52
CA SER A 84 -2.10 -4.35 2.57
C SER A 84 -1.67 -2.93 2.91
N PHE A 85 -1.51 -2.67 4.18
CA PHE A 85 -0.86 -1.48 4.71
C PHE A 85 -0.28 -1.89 6.07
N HIS A 86 0.89 -2.55 6.02
CA HIS A 86 1.46 -3.11 7.24
C HIS A 86 2.98 -3.01 7.26
N PHE A 87 3.54 -3.08 8.45
CA PHE A 87 4.99 -3.09 8.58
C PHE A 87 5.58 -4.21 7.72
N ALA A 88 6.67 -3.91 7.02
CA ALA A 88 7.32 -4.87 6.16
C ALA A 88 8.00 -5.97 6.98
N GLU A 89 7.87 -7.22 6.52
CA GLU A 89 8.52 -8.34 7.18
C GLU A 89 10.04 -8.34 6.96
N LYS A 90 10.46 -7.73 5.84
CA LYS A 90 11.86 -7.59 5.50
C LYS A 90 12.17 -6.14 5.18
N ALA A 91 13.34 -5.67 5.57
CA ALA A 91 13.77 -4.31 5.27
C ALA A 91 13.79 -4.06 3.76
N PHE A 92 13.39 -2.87 3.35
CA PHE A 92 13.44 -2.49 1.96
C PHE A 92 14.89 -2.26 1.51
N THR A 93 15.15 -2.56 0.24
CA THR A 93 16.42 -2.27 -0.41
C THR A 93 16.18 -1.34 -1.59
N PRO A 94 17.20 -0.56 -2.01
CA PRO A 94 17.03 0.38 -3.11
C PRO A 94 16.54 -0.26 -4.41
N GLU A 95 16.93 -1.51 -4.68
CA GLU A 95 16.56 -2.23 -5.90
C GLU A 95 15.06 -2.47 -6.02
N MET A 96 14.34 -2.43 -4.90
CA MET A 96 12.89 -2.65 -4.89
C MET A 96 12.12 -1.48 -5.51
N PHE A 97 12.76 -0.31 -5.65
CA PHE A 97 12.10 0.94 -6.07
C PHE A 97 12.66 1.43 -7.39
N PRO A 98 12.13 0.96 -8.53
CA PRO A 98 12.72 1.25 -9.85
C PRO A 98 12.69 2.73 -10.26
N TYR A 99 11.79 3.52 -9.67
CA TYR A 99 11.64 4.93 -10.04
C TYR A 99 12.10 5.91 -8.96
N LYS A 100 12.73 5.42 -7.92
CA LYS A 100 13.20 6.28 -6.85
C LYS A 100 14.41 7.09 -7.30
N LYS A 101 14.33 8.40 -7.09
CA LYS A 101 15.45 9.29 -7.40
C LYS A 101 16.47 9.26 -6.26
N ASN A 102 17.72 9.32 -6.64
CA ASN A 102 18.83 9.36 -5.68
C ASN A 102 19.07 10.80 -5.20
#